data_a2c5b36099900e70de217de294c8c90e
#
_entry.id   a2c5b36099900e70de217de294c8c90e
#
_cell.length_a   1.000
_cell.length_b   1.000
_cell.length_c   1.000
_cell.angle_alpha   90.00
_cell.angle_beta   90.00
_cell.angle_gamma   90.00
#
_symmetry.space_group_name_H-M   'P 1'
#
loop_
_entity.id
_entity.type
_entity.pdbx_description
1 polymer ?
#
loop_
_entity_poly.entity_id
_entity_poly.type
_entity_poly.pdbx_seq_one_letter_code
_entity_poly.pdbx_strand_id
1 'polypeptide(L)'
;MMTKIISGFPGVGKSHLGKRSDNEIKVLDLESNDFKGENRWEDYKNEIKNQIGKVDVLFVSSHKETRKILSELGIRFYLVYPDRNLKSEYLRRYAERGSSQEFIDMMDKNFDYFIDTIENEEVRCAKIKLTGEDEYLDSFLNFMNFLDILKENEK
;
A
#
# COMPACT_ATOMS: atom_id res chain seq x y z
N MET A 1 2.47 -15.47 14.76
CA MET A 1 2.95 -14.29 13.97
C MET A 1 1.74 -13.49 13.51
N MET A 2 1.75 -12.21 13.80
CA MET A 2 0.69 -11.30 13.35
C MET A 2 1.18 -10.49 12.17
N THR A 3 0.53 -10.63 11.04
CA THR A 3 0.91 -9.92 9.81
C THR A 3 0.34 -8.51 9.82
N LYS A 4 1.19 -7.51 9.56
CA LYS A 4 0.76 -6.12 9.35
C LYS A 4 0.41 -5.96 7.88
N ILE A 5 -0.77 -5.45 7.61
CA ILE A 5 -1.22 -5.21 6.24
C ILE A 5 -1.19 -3.72 5.96
N ILE A 6 -0.45 -3.34 4.92
CA ILE A 6 -0.30 -1.95 4.51
C ILE A 6 -0.79 -1.82 3.08
N SER A 7 -1.90 -1.09 2.90
CA SER A 7 -2.43 -0.74 1.60
C SER A 7 -1.76 0.56 1.16
N GLY A 8 -0.96 0.52 0.13
CA GLY A 8 -0.13 1.65 -0.28
C GLY A 8 -0.49 2.19 -1.66
N PHE A 9 -0.66 3.51 -1.71
CA PHE A 9 -0.86 4.23 -2.96
C PHE A 9 0.36 4.03 -3.88
N PRO A 10 0.17 3.96 -5.21
CA PRO A 10 1.32 3.83 -6.12
C PRO A 10 2.35 4.93 -5.89
N GLY A 11 3.62 4.55 -5.77
CA GLY A 11 4.73 5.48 -5.57
C GLY A 11 5.13 5.74 -4.12
N VAL A 12 4.45 5.13 -3.13
CA VAL A 12 4.82 5.33 -1.71
C VAL A 12 6.04 4.52 -1.27
N GLY A 13 6.54 3.61 -2.11
CA GLY A 13 7.78 2.88 -1.80
C GLY A 13 7.60 1.44 -1.37
N LYS A 14 6.47 0.82 -1.68
CA LYS A 14 6.19 -0.58 -1.33
C LYS A 14 7.23 -1.56 -1.89
N SER A 15 7.49 -1.46 -3.19
CA SER A 15 8.44 -2.35 -3.87
C SER A 15 9.84 -2.19 -3.33
N HIS A 16 10.23 -0.97 -3.01
CA HIS A 16 11.55 -0.67 -2.46
C HIS A 16 11.74 -1.37 -1.11
N LEU A 17 10.75 -1.30 -0.23
CA LEU A 17 10.79 -1.97 1.06
C LEU A 17 10.79 -3.49 0.92
N GLY A 18 10.01 -4.01 -0.02
CA GLY A 18 9.99 -5.45 -0.29
C GLY A 18 11.36 -5.97 -0.71
N LYS A 19 12.11 -5.18 -1.48
CA LYS A 19 13.47 -5.53 -1.91
C LYS A 19 14.50 -5.41 -0.79
N ARG A 20 14.23 -4.60 0.22
CA ARG A 20 15.12 -4.38 1.36
C ARG A 20 14.84 -5.30 2.54
N SER A 21 13.90 -6.21 2.37
CA SER A 21 13.57 -7.18 3.41
C SER A 21 14.81 -7.97 3.83
N ASP A 22 15.10 -7.95 5.12
CA ASP A 22 16.24 -8.70 5.67
C ASP A 22 15.77 -10.02 6.30
N ASN A 23 16.71 -10.76 6.91
CA ASN A 23 16.42 -12.05 7.50
C ASN A 23 15.55 -11.98 8.75
N GLU A 24 15.42 -10.81 9.36
CA GLU A 24 14.65 -10.65 10.59
C GLU A 24 13.19 -10.34 10.34
N ILE A 25 12.89 -9.67 9.22
CA ILE A 25 11.52 -9.30 8.88
C ILE A 25 11.18 -9.75 7.47
N LYS A 26 10.12 -10.53 7.37
CA LYS A 26 9.62 -11.00 6.08
C LYS A 26 8.61 -9.99 5.55
N VAL A 27 8.94 -9.36 4.43
CA VAL A 27 8.09 -8.40 3.75
C VAL A 27 7.71 -8.94 2.38
N LEU A 28 6.43 -8.93 2.07
CA LEU A 28 5.94 -9.32 0.75
C LEU A 28 5.13 -8.18 0.14
N ASP A 29 5.45 -7.83 -1.09
CA ASP A 29 4.70 -6.86 -1.88
C ASP A 29 3.79 -7.63 -2.84
N LEU A 30 2.49 -7.67 -2.52
CA LEU A 30 1.51 -8.42 -3.29
C LEU A 30 0.73 -7.47 -4.19
N GLU A 31 1.13 -7.43 -5.46
CA GLU A 31 0.54 -6.53 -6.46
C GLU A 31 -0.75 -7.09 -7.04
N SER A 32 -1.82 -6.29 -7.01
CA SER A 32 -3.09 -6.70 -7.60
C SER A 32 -2.99 -6.87 -9.12
N ASN A 33 -2.04 -6.20 -9.77
CA ASN A 33 -1.83 -6.30 -11.21
C ASN A 33 -1.28 -7.67 -11.65
N ASP A 34 -0.73 -8.45 -10.73
CA ASP A 34 -0.27 -9.81 -11.03
C ASP A 34 -1.43 -10.79 -11.12
N PHE A 35 -2.63 -10.38 -10.76
CA PHE A 35 -3.84 -11.18 -10.80
C PHE A 35 -4.72 -10.69 -11.96
N LYS A 36 -5.11 -11.59 -12.86
CA LYS A 36 -5.84 -11.26 -14.08
C LYS A 36 -7.01 -12.20 -14.32
N GLY A 37 -7.93 -11.76 -15.20
CA GLY A 37 -9.09 -12.56 -15.58
C GLY A 37 -10.33 -12.23 -14.76
N GLU A 38 -11.39 -13.00 -14.99
CA GLU A 38 -12.68 -12.77 -14.33
C GLU A 38 -12.64 -12.95 -12.81
N ASN A 39 -11.77 -13.85 -12.34
CA ASN A 39 -11.63 -14.16 -10.93
C ASN A 39 -10.49 -13.39 -10.27
N ARG A 40 -9.99 -12.35 -10.90
CA ARG A 40 -8.84 -11.57 -10.43
C ARG A 40 -8.96 -11.20 -8.94
N TRP A 41 -10.06 -10.61 -8.56
CA TRP A 41 -10.21 -10.10 -7.19
C TRP A 41 -10.43 -11.23 -6.17
N GLU A 42 -11.11 -12.29 -6.57
CA GLU A 42 -11.27 -13.48 -5.73
C GLU A 42 -9.92 -14.18 -5.50
N ASP A 43 -9.12 -14.30 -6.57
CA ASP A 43 -7.79 -14.88 -6.47
C ASP A 43 -6.87 -14.03 -5.59
N TYR A 44 -6.96 -12.71 -5.73
CA TYR A 44 -6.20 -11.77 -4.91
C TYR A 44 -6.59 -11.88 -3.43
N LYS A 45 -7.87 -11.93 -3.15
CA LYS A 45 -8.40 -12.14 -1.81
C LYS A 45 -7.87 -13.42 -1.18
N ASN A 46 -7.89 -14.52 -1.94
CA ASN A 46 -7.41 -15.80 -1.45
C ASN A 46 -5.91 -15.76 -1.15
N GLU A 47 -5.12 -15.08 -1.97
CA GLU A 47 -3.69 -14.95 -1.73
C GLU A 47 -3.40 -14.07 -0.52
N ILE A 48 -4.14 -13.00 -0.32
CA ILE A 48 -4.03 -12.18 0.89
C ILE A 48 -4.26 -13.05 2.13
N LYS A 49 -5.35 -13.82 2.14
CA LYS A 49 -5.66 -14.73 3.24
C LYS A 49 -4.55 -15.75 3.47
N ASN A 50 -3.99 -16.26 2.38
CA ASN A 50 -2.96 -17.29 2.43
C ASN A 50 -1.65 -16.77 3.03
N GLN A 51 -1.32 -15.50 2.87
CA GLN A 51 -0.10 -14.90 3.36
C GLN A 51 -0.17 -14.41 4.81
N ILE A 52 -1.38 -14.23 5.33
CA ILE A 52 -1.55 -13.82 6.73
C ILE A 52 -1.02 -14.94 7.65
N GLY A 53 -0.14 -14.56 8.56
CA GLY A 53 0.53 -15.50 9.45
C GLY A 53 1.84 -16.07 8.91
N LYS A 54 2.16 -15.81 7.64
CA LYS A 54 3.39 -16.31 6.99
C LYS A 54 4.44 -15.22 6.81
N VAL A 55 4.02 -13.96 6.76
CA VAL A 55 4.93 -12.81 6.61
C VAL A 55 4.66 -11.80 7.71
N ASP A 56 5.65 -10.99 8.02
CA ASP A 56 5.51 -9.94 9.04
C ASP A 56 4.76 -8.73 8.48
N VAL A 57 5.04 -8.36 7.23
CA VAL A 57 4.42 -7.22 6.57
C VAL A 57 3.95 -7.66 5.19
N LEU A 58 2.70 -7.39 4.90
CA LEU A 58 2.11 -7.62 3.59
C LEU A 58 1.69 -6.28 2.99
N PHE A 59 2.32 -5.88 1.90
CA PHE A 59 1.91 -4.72 1.14
C PHE A 59 0.88 -5.15 0.10
N VAL A 60 -0.22 -4.42 0.05
CA VAL A 60 -1.28 -4.64 -0.94
C VAL A 60 -1.60 -3.34 -1.65
N SER A 61 -2.29 -3.42 -2.76
CA SER A 61 -2.66 -2.24 -3.53
C SER A 61 -3.65 -1.36 -2.77
N SER A 62 -3.78 -0.11 -3.19
CA SER A 62 -4.74 0.83 -2.62
C SER A 62 -6.05 0.92 -3.42
N HIS A 63 -6.26 0.04 -4.38
CA HIS A 63 -7.50 -0.01 -5.14
C HIS A 63 -8.71 -0.14 -4.22
N LYS A 64 -9.80 0.48 -4.63
CA LYS A 64 -11.07 0.41 -3.91
C LYS A 64 -11.48 -1.05 -3.66
N GLU A 65 -11.31 -1.92 -4.64
CA GLU A 65 -11.61 -3.34 -4.53
C GLU A 65 -10.76 -4.03 -3.47
N THR A 66 -9.48 -3.66 -3.37
CA THR A 66 -8.58 -4.20 -2.33
C THR A 66 -9.05 -3.77 -0.95
N ARG A 67 -9.39 -2.50 -0.78
CA ARG A 67 -9.88 -1.98 0.50
C ARG A 67 -11.20 -2.65 0.90
N LYS A 68 -12.07 -2.89 -0.08
CA LYS A 68 -13.31 -3.63 0.13
C LYS A 68 -13.05 -5.06 0.60
N ILE A 69 -12.11 -5.75 -0.04
CA ILE A 69 -11.70 -7.11 0.34
C ILE A 69 -11.23 -7.13 1.79
N LEU A 70 -10.34 -6.22 2.18
CA LEU A 70 -9.82 -6.16 3.55
C LEU A 70 -10.94 -5.90 4.55
N SER A 71 -11.87 -5.03 4.19
CA SER A 71 -13.02 -4.72 5.03
C SER A 71 -13.94 -5.94 5.20
N GLU A 72 -14.23 -6.65 4.11
CA GLU A 72 -15.06 -7.86 4.13
C GLU A 72 -14.43 -8.97 4.96
N LEU A 73 -13.11 -9.07 4.96
CA LEU A 73 -12.38 -10.04 5.76
C LEU A 73 -12.27 -9.63 7.23
N GLY A 74 -12.73 -8.43 7.59
CA GLY A 74 -12.64 -7.93 8.95
C GLY A 74 -11.21 -7.63 9.40
N ILE A 75 -10.32 -7.38 8.45
CA ILE A 75 -8.90 -7.16 8.72
C ILE A 75 -8.63 -5.68 8.93
N ARG A 76 -7.88 -5.36 10.00
CA ARG A 76 -7.36 -4.01 10.20
C ARG A 76 -6.13 -3.81 9.34
N PHE A 77 -6.01 -2.64 8.72
CA PHE A 77 -4.89 -2.35 7.86
C PHE A 77 -4.51 -0.87 7.94
N TYR A 78 -3.32 -0.56 7.43
CA TYR A 78 -2.82 0.80 7.34
C TYR A 78 -2.93 1.23 5.88
N LEU A 79 -3.48 2.42 5.66
CA LEU A 79 -3.66 2.96 4.32
C LEU A 79 -2.72 4.15 4.16
N VAL A 80 -1.68 3.99 3.35
CA VAL A 80 -0.63 4.99 3.14
C VAL A 80 -0.82 5.64 1.78
N TYR A 81 -0.90 6.96 1.77
CA TYR A 81 -1.17 7.72 0.55
C TYR A 81 -0.55 9.11 0.64
N PRO A 82 -0.29 9.78 -0.51
CA PRO A 82 0.29 11.11 -0.50
C PRO A 82 -0.75 12.20 -0.26
N ASP A 83 -0.28 13.35 0.25
CA ASP A 83 -1.05 14.58 0.19
C ASP A 83 -1.30 14.93 -1.29
N ARG A 84 -2.46 15.50 -1.60
CA ARG A 84 -2.81 15.86 -2.97
C ARG A 84 -1.85 16.89 -3.59
N ASN A 85 -1.20 17.69 -2.76
CA ASN A 85 -0.19 18.65 -3.22
C ASN A 85 1.06 17.99 -3.78
N LEU A 86 1.23 16.69 -3.57
CA LEU A 86 2.39 15.94 -4.08
C LEU A 86 2.14 15.30 -5.46
N LYS A 87 1.07 15.66 -6.14
CA LYS A 87 0.75 15.09 -7.45
C LYS A 87 1.92 15.14 -8.42
N SER A 88 2.54 16.31 -8.60
CA SER A 88 3.67 16.47 -9.53
C SER A 88 4.84 15.58 -9.15
N GLU A 89 5.15 15.48 -7.86
CA GLU A 89 6.20 14.60 -7.35
C GLU A 89 5.91 13.12 -7.66
N TYR A 90 4.67 12.71 -7.49
CA TYR A 90 4.29 11.32 -7.73
C TYR A 90 4.30 10.97 -9.22
N LEU A 91 3.85 11.90 -10.07
CA LEU A 91 3.96 11.70 -11.52
C LEU A 91 5.43 11.57 -11.95
N ARG A 92 6.32 12.34 -11.34
CA ARG A 92 7.77 12.23 -11.57
C ARG A 92 8.29 10.86 -11.15
N ARG A 93 7.85 10.35 -9.99
CA ARG A 93 8.23 9.01 -9.49
C ARG A 93 7.82 7.92 -10.48
N TYR A 94 6.62 8.02 -11.04
CA TYR A 94 6.13 7.05 -12.02
C TYR A 94 7.00 7.07 -13.29
N ALA A 95 7.34 8.25 -13.77
CA ALA A 95 8.20 8.39 -14.95
C ALA A 95 9.60 7.81 -14.69
N GLU A 96 10.19 8.13 -13.55
CA GLU A 96 11.54 7.66 -13.19
C GLU A 96 11.62 6.14 -13.05
N ARG A 97 10.59 5.50 -12.54
CA ARG A 97 10.57 4.04 -12.39
C ARG A 97 10.19 3.32 -13.68
N GLY A 98 9.94 4.05 -14.77
CA GLY A 98 9.64 3.47 -16.07
C GLY A 98 8.20 3.05 -16.28
N SER A 99 7.25 3.64 -15.55
CA SER A 99 5.83 3.37 -15.76
C SER A 99 5.41 3.78 -17.17
N SER A 100 4.40 3.08 -17.71
CA SER A 100 3.89 3.40 -19.05
C SER A 100 3.26 4.79 -19.08
N GLN A 101 3.26 5.41 -20.26
CA GLN A 101 2.61 6.71 -20.43
C GLN A 101 1.12 6.62 -20.13
N GLU A 102 0.49 5.49 -20.47
CA GLU A 102 -0.93 5.24 -20.17
C GLU A 102 -1.20 5.28 -18.67
N PHE A 103 -0.32 4.66 -17.88
CA PHE A 103 -0.45 4.67 -16.43
C PHE A 103 -0.28 6.08 -15.88
N ILE A 104 0.74 6.82 -16.36
CA ILE A 104 1.02 8.19 -15.91
C ILE A 104 -0.17 9.10 -16.24
N ASP A 105 -0.72 9.00 -17.45
CA ASP A 105 -1.86 9.81 -17.86
C ASP A 105 -3.10 9.49 -17.03
N MET A 106 -3.33 8.22 -16.74
CA MET A 106 -4.43 7.77 -15.91
C MET A 106 -4.30 8.34 -14.48
N MET A 107 -3.10 8.30 -13.92
CA MET A 107 -2.85 8.84 -12.59
C MET A 107 -2.97 10.36 -12.57
N ASP A 108 -2.48 11.04 -13.61
CA ASP A 108 -2.62 12.49 -13.73
C ASP A 108 -4.09 12.91 -13.73
N LYS A 109 -4.89 12.21 -14.50
CA LYS A 109 -6.32 12.51 -14.63
C LYS A 109 -7.11 12.22 -13.35
N ASN A 110 -6.75 11.17 -12.62
CA ASN A 110 -7.56 10.66 -11.52
C ASN A 110 -6.94 10.83 -10.13
N PHE A 111 -5.79 11.49 -10.02
CA PHE A 111 -5.04 11.59 -8.77
C PHE A 111 -5.92 12.12 -7.63
N ASP A 112 -6.55 13.27 -7.84
CA ASP A 112 -7.38 13.89 -6.81
C ASP A 112 -8.60 13.02 -6.47
N TYR A 113 -9.19 12.40 -7.47
CA TYR A 113 -10.32 11.49 -7.26
C TYR A 113 -9.91 10.29 -6.38
N PHE A 114 -8.77 9.69 -6.66
CA PHE A 114 -8.27 8.57 -5.85
C PHE A 114 -8.00 9.00 -4.41
N ILE A 115 -7.40 10.17 -4.21
CA ILE A 115 -7.16 10.71 -2.86
C ILE A 115 -8.50 10.94 -2.14
N ASP A 116 -9.48 11.54 -2.83
CA ASP A 116 -10.80 11.78 -2.25
C ASP A 116 -11.48 10.47 -1.84
N THR A 117 -11.40 9.42 -2.65
CA THR A 117 -11.99 8.13 -2.29
C THR A 117 -11.35 7.54 -1.04
N ILE A 118 -10.06 7.76 -0.86
CA ILE A 118 -9.34 7.29 0.33
C ILE A 118 -9.77 8.11 1.55
N GLU A 119 -9.77 9.43 1.44
CA GLU A 119 -10.05 10.32 2.57
C GLU A 119 -11.49 10.26 3.04
N ASN A 120 -12.43 10.03 2.12
CA ASN A 120 -13.86 9.99 2.44
C ASN A 120 -14.38 8.60 2.79
N GLU A 121 -13.58 7.56 2.63
CA GLU A 121 -14.02 6.21 2.89
C GLU A 121 -14.00 5.88 4.38
N GLU A 122 -15.11 5.36 4.88
CA GLU A 122 -15.22 4.90 6.27
C GLU A 122 -14.93 3.41 6.32
N VAL A 123 -13.65 3.05 6.39
CA VAL A 123 -13.22 1.66 6.54
C VAL A 123 -12.37 1.51 7.79
N ARG A 124 -12.22 0.29 8.24
CA ARG A 124 -11.47 -0.05 9.45
C ARG A 124 -9.97 -0.01 9.19
N CYS A 125 -9.43 1.20 9.00
CA CYS A 125 -8.01 1.38 8.73
C CYS A 125 -7.46 2.60 9.45
N ALA A 126 -6.15 2.60 9.64
CA ALA A 126 -5.41 3.77 10.08
C ALA A 126 -4.85 4.46 8.84
N LYS A 127 -5.29 5.68 8.57
CA LYS A 127 -4.85 6.44 7.40
C LYS A 127 -3.57 7.20 7.72
N ILE A 128 -2.55 7.03 6.88
CA ILE A 128 -1.26 7.69 7.02
C ILE A 128 -1.02 8.52 5.77
N LYS A 129 -1.02 9.84 5.91
CA LYS A 129 -0.80 10.77 4.80
C LYS A 129 0.66 11.18 4.76
N LEU A 130 1.34 10.91 3.64
CA LEU A 130 2.70 11.37 3.41
C LEU A 130 2.66 12.80 2.86
N THR A 131 3.37 13.71 3.51
CA THR A 131 3.30 15.15 3.18
C THR A 131 4.58 15.72 2.60
N GLY A 132 5.72 15.02 2.69
CA GLY A 132 7.01 15.48 2.20
C GLY A 132 7.34 14.96 0.82
N GLU A 133 7.98 15.82 -0.02
CA GLU A 133 8.35 15.45 -1.39
C GLU A 133 9.30 14.26 -1.44
N ASP A 134 10.20 14.15 -0.47
CA ASP A 134 11.18 13.06 -0.40
C ASP A 134 10.74 11.94 0.53
N GLU A 135 9.47 11.96 0.95
CA GLU A 135 8.96 11.01 1.92
C GLU A 135 8.46 9.73 1.25
N TYR A 136 9.04 8.63 1.64
CA TYR A 136 8.67 7.27 1.25
C TYR A 136 8.43 6.47 2.53
N LEU A 137 7.87 5.27 2.39
CA LEU A 137 7.66 4.40 3.54
C LEU A 137 8.95 4.07 4.30
N ASP A 138 10.07 3.94 3.58
CA ASP A 138 11.37 3.61 4.20
C ASP A 138 12.02 4.80 4.89
N SER A 139 11.69 6.02 4.50
CA SER A 139 12.14 7.22 5.19
C SER A 139 11.25 7.55 6.39
N PHE A 140 10.22 6.75 6.60
CA PHE A 140 9.27 6.90 7.67
C PHE A 140 9.91 6.40 8.98
N LEU A 141 10.65 7.27 9.67
CA LEU A 141 11.16 7.02 11.03
C LEU A 141 11.89 5.70 11.19
N ASN A 142 12.82 5.34 10.31
CA ASN A 142 13.27 3.98 10.40
C ASN A 142 12.05 3.04 10.43
N PHE A 143 11.68 2.53 9.30
CA PHE A 143 10.53 1.64 9.15
C PHE A 143 10.45 0.57 10.24
N MET A 144 11.61 0.14 10.74
CA MET A 144 11.69 -0.85 11.82
C MET A 144 11.09 -0.32 13.12
N ASN A 145 11.40 0.93 13.48
CA ASN A 145 10.81 1.56 14.69
C ASN A 145 9.31 1.72 14.52
N PHE A 146 8.86 2.05 13.31
CA PHE A 146 7.44 2.13 13.00
C PHE A 146 6.75 0.79 13.24
N LEU A 147 7.33 -0.30 12.75
CA LEU A 147 6.79 -1.64 12.96
C LEU A 147 6.78 -2.02 14.44
N ASP A 148 7.82 -1.66 15.18
CA ASP A 148 7.87 -1.94 16.62
C ASP A 148 6.78 -1.19 17.38
N ILE A 149 6.54 0.07 17.03
CA ILE A 149 5.43 0.85 17.60
C ILE A 149 4.09 0.16 17.30
N LEU A 150 3.89 -0.33 16.09
CA LEU A 150 2.68 -1.05 15.73
C LEU A 150 2.51 -2.33 16.54
N LYS A 151 3.60 -3.06 16.78
CA LYS A 151 3.57 -4.28 17.60
C LYS A 151 3.21 -3.98 19.05
N GLU A 152 3.75 -2.90 19.61
CA GLU A 152 3.44 -2.49 20.98
C GLU A 152 1.96 -2.12 21.14
N ASN A 153 1.38 -1.46 20.14
CA ASN A 153 -0.03 -1.06 20.18
C ASN A 153 -1.00 -2.22 20.08
N GLU A 154 -0.52 -3.40 19.74
CA GLU A 154 -1.36 -4.60 19.62
C GLU A 154 -1.34 -5.49 20.86
N LYS A 155 -0.50 -5.18 21.81
CA LYS A 155 -0.42 -5.97 23.05
C LYS A 155 -1.57 -5.63 24.00
#